data_6054fb6846d8bb571a7a4b1c6d7da1f4
#
_entry.id   6054fb6846d8bb571a7a4b1c6d7da1f4
#
_cell.length_a   1.000
_cell.length_b   1.000
_cell.length_c   1.000
_cell.angle_alpha   90.00
_cell.angle_beta   90.00
_cell.angle_gamma   90.00
#
_symmetry.space_group_name_H-M   'P 1'
#
loop_
_entity.id
_entity.type
_entity.pdbx_description
1 polymer ?
#
loop_
_entity_poly.entity_id
_entity_poly.type
_entity_poly.pdbx_seq_one_letter_code
_entity_poly.pdbx_strand_id
1 'polypeptide(L)'
;RYRARPEISGSASSTAGMDFAQFVTGWLSDPEPEYARVGRQSRFVANAEGKIIVDHLFRYEDLDQAVDFLQQRLGVTLDLGRRNISPQADLSLPPALEARLQREAAADFDLWARSGR
;
A
#
# COMPACT_ATOMS: atom_id res chain seq x y z
N ARG A 1 5.78 8.92 -2.78
CA ARG A 1 6.78 8.65 -3.83
C ARG A 1 6.67 9.64 -4.99
N TYR A 2 5.52 9.78 -5.61
CA TYR A 2 5.31 10.70 -6.74
C TYR A 2 5.37 12.18 -6.35
N ARG A 3 5.05 12.50 -5.11
CA ARG A 3 5.09 13.88 -4.61
C ARG A 3 6.48 14.52 -4.64
N ALA A 4 7.52 13.70 -4.46
CA ALA A 4 8.90 14.17 -4.38
C ALA A 4 9.65 14.17 -5.73
N ARG A 5 8.99 13.78 -6.84
CA ARG A 5 9.61 13.69 -8.15
C ARG A 5 9.37 14.96 -8.98
N PRO A 6 10.40 15.75 -9.27
CA PRO A 6 10.25 16.99 -10.06
C PRO A 6 9.70 16.75 -11.47
N GLU A 7 10.07 15.63 -12.11
CA GLU A 7 9.68 15.26 -13.46
C GLU A 7 8.18 15.00 -13.66
N ILE A 8 7.46 14.69 -12.58
CA ILE A 8 6.02 14.48 -12.62
C ILE A 8 5.23 15.61 -11.93
N SER A 9 5.92 16.61 -11.40
CA SER A 9 5.28 17.78 -10.78
C SER A 9 4.40 18.51 -11.79
N GLY A 10 3.14 18.77 -11.42
CA GLY A 10 2.14 19.39 -12.30
C GLY A 10 1.50 18.44 -13.32
N SER A 11 1.92 17.17 -13.41
CA SER A 11 1.27 16.15 -14.24
C SER A 11 0.03 15.55 -13.55
N ALA A 12 -0.79 14.80 -14.30
CA ALA A 12 -1.93 14.07 -13.75
C ALA A 12 -1.54 13.00 -12.72
N SER A 13 -0.29 12.52 -12.75
CA SER A 13 0.27 11.56 -11.80
C SER A 13 0.81 12.21 -10.53
N SER A 14 0.86 13.54 -10.45
CA SER A 14 1.43 14.27 -9.31
C SER A 14 0.48 14.31 -8.13
N THR A 15 1.00 14.08 -6.92
CA THR A 15 0.30 14.29 -5.65
C THR A 15 0.80 15.54 -4.91
N ALA A 16 1.60 16.37 -5.58
CA ALA A 16 2.11 17.61 -4.99
C ALA A 16 0.95 18.56 -4.65
N GLY A 17 0.97 19.13 -3.44
CA GLY A 17 -0.10 20.01 -2.96
C GLY A 17 -1.40 19.31 -2.54
N MET A 18 -1.44 17.98 -2.59
CA MET A 18 -2.59 17.17 -2.20
C MET A 18 -2.41 16.66 -0.77
N ASP A 19 -3.47 16.73 0.03
CA ASP A 19 -3.49 16.09 1.35
C ASP A 19 -3.88 14.60 1.24
N PHE A 20 -3.76 13.88 2.35
CA PHE A 20 -4.08 12.45 2.37
C PHE A 20 -5.56 12.17 2.11
N ALA A 21 -6.46 12.99 2.62
CA ALA A 21 -7.90 12.84 2.40
C ALA A 21 -8.27 13.00 0.92
N GLN A 22 -7.67 13.96 0.22
CA GLN A 22 -7.85 14.13 -1.22
C GLN A 22 -7.35 12.91 -2.00
N PHE A 23 -6.19 12.38 -1.64
CA PHE A 23 -5.66 11.17 -2.27
C PHE A 23 -6.59 9.96 -2.06
N VAL A 24 -7.03 9.71 -0.83
CA VAL A 24 -7.95 8.60 -0.50
C VAL A 24 -9.28 8.75 -1.25
N THR A 25 -9.82 9.95 -1.33
CA THR A 25 -11.04 10.22 -2.10
C THR A 25 -10.87 9.85 -3.58
N GLY A 26 -9.74 10.22 -4.18
CA GLY A 26 -9.40 9.83 -5.55
C GLY A 26 -9.23 8.31 -5.71
N TRP A 27 -8.54 7.67 -4.78
CA TRP A 27 -8.33 6.23 -4.79
C TRP A 27 -9.63 5.42 -4.68
N LEU A 28 -10.64 5.96 -3.98
CA LEU A 28 -11.97 5.36 -3.87
C LEU A 28 -12.90 5.72 -5.03
N SER A 29 -12.50 6.59 -5.95
CA SER A 29 -13.30 7.01 -7.08
C SER A 29 -13.30 5.96 -8.19
N ASP A 30 -14.37 5.94 -9.00
CA ASP A 30 -14.47 5.08 -10.18
C ASP A 30 -14.94 5.93 -11.39
N PRO A 31 -14.10 6.10 -12.42
CA PRO A 31 -12.73 5.60 -12.52
C PRO A 31 -11.74 6.34 -11.61
N GLU A 32 -10.68 5.64 -11.21
CA GLU A 32 -9.61 6.23 -10.42
C GLU A 32 -8.83 7.26 -11.25
N PRO A 33 -8.57 8.48 -10.71
CA PRO A 33 -7.68 9.42 -11.38
C PRO A 33 -6.24 8.87 -11.44
N GLU A 34 -5.46 9.35 -12.38
CA GLU A 34 -4.12 8.81 -12.66
C GLU A 34 -3.20 8.80 -11.43
N TYR A 35 -3.23 9.85 -10.62
CA TYR A 35 -2.41 9.94 -9.39
C TYR A 35 -2.76 8.87 -8.35
N ALA A 36 -3.96 8.30 -8.40
CA ALA A 36 -4.48 7.34 -7.44
C ALA A 36 -4.47 5.89 -7.97
N ARG A 37 -3.97 5.64 -9.18
CA ARG A 37 -3.88 4.30 -9.78
C ARG A 37 -2.70 3.51 -9.22
N VAL A 38 -2.70 3.27 -7.93
CA VAL A 38 -1.64 2.53 -7.25
C VAL A 38 -2.02 1.07 -6.97
N GLY A 39 -3.23 0.68 -7.33
CA GLY A 39 -3.75 -0.67 -7.13
C GLY A 39 -4.19 -0.96 -5.70
N ARG A 40 -4.55 -2.22 -5.46
CA ARG A 40 -4.97 -2.73 -4.15
C ARG A 40 -4.19 -3.98 -3.81
N GLN A 41 -3.67 -4.07 -2.59
CA GLN A 41 -2.86 -5.20 -2.15
C GLN A 41 -3.64 -6.53 -2.24
N SER A 42 -4.90 -6.53 -1.87
CA SER A 42 -5.77 -7.70 -1.96
C SER A 42 -5.86 -8.27 -3.39
N ARG A 43 -5.80 -7.41 -4.40
CA ARG A 43 -5.84 -7.84 -5.82
C ARG A 43 -4.51 -8.40 -6.30
N PHE A 44 -3.37 -7.94 -5.76
CA PHE A 44 -2.05 -8.43 -6.16
C PHE A 44 -1.79 -9.86 -5.71
N VAL A 45 -2.40 -10.30 -4.63
CA VAL A 45 -2.16 -11.61 -4.02
C VAL A 45 -3.30 -12.61 -4.26
N ALA A 46 -4.32 -12.21 -5.00
CA ALA A 46 -5.49 -13.03 -5.27
C ALA A 46 -5.62 -13.38 -6.77
N ASN A 47 -6.28 -14.49 -7.03
CA ASN A 47 -6.71 -14.86 -8.38
C ASN A 47 -7.98 -14.11 -8.82
N ALA A 48 -8.48 -14.41 -10.02
CA ALA A 48 -9.68 -13.77 -10.58
C ALA A 48 -10.95 -13.99 -9.73
N GLU A 49 -11.03 -15.08 -8.98
CA GLU A 49 -12.13 -15.40 -8.07
C GLU A 49 -11.97 -14.77 -6.68
N GLY A 50 -10.91 -13.97 -6.46
CA GLY A 50 -10.63 -13.31 -5.19
C GLY A 50 -9.98 -14.20 -4.13
N LYS A 51 -9.58 -15.43 -4.49
CA LYS A 51 -8.86 -16.33 -3.59
C LYS A 51 -7.40 -15.94 -3.49
N ILE A 52 -6.89 -15.81 -2.27
CA ILE A 52 -5.46 -15.57 -2.02
C ILE A 52 -4.66 -16.80 -2.46
N ILE A 53 -3.68 -16.59 -3.32
CA ILE A 53 -2.86 -17.63 -3.97
C ILE A 53 -1.39 -17.60 -3.57
N VAL A 54 -1.02 -16.76 -2.63
CA VAL A 54 0.33 -16.72 -2.05
C VAL A 54 0.36 -17.50 -0.74
N ASP A 55 1.45 -18.23 -0.49
CA ASP A 55 1.58 -19.08 0.70
C ASP A 55 1.97 -18.28 1.94
N HIS A 56 2.70 -17.20 1.77
CA HIS A 56 3.23 -16.39 2.86
C HIS A 56 2.93 -14.92 2.65
N LEU A 57 2.41 -14.29 3.70
CA LEU A 57 2.11 -12.87 3.75
C LEU A 57 2.75 -12.26 4.99
N PHE A 58 3.51 -11.20 4.80
CA PHE A 58 4.13 -10.45 5.88
C PHE A 58 3.63 -9.02 5.88
N ARG A 59 3.47 -8.42 7.06
CA ARG A 59 3.20 -7.00 7.19
C ARG A 59 4.46 -6.21 6.88
N TYR A 60 4.29 -5.05 6.29
CA TYR A 60 5.42 -4.13 6.04
C TYR A 60 6.08 -3.70 7.36
N GLU A 61 5.30 -3.54 8.42
CA GLU A 61 5.77 -3.21 9.75
C GLU A 61 6.68 -4.30 10.36
N ASP A 62 6.48 -5.54 9.93
CA ASP A 62 7.21 -6.72 10.39
C ASP A 62 8.18 -7.25 9.31
N LEU A 63 8.77 -6.36 8.52
CA LEU A 63 9.63 -6.73 7.38
C LEU A 63 10.80 -7.62 7.78
N ASP A 64 11.31 -7.47 9.01
CA ASP A 64 12.38 -8.31 9.55
C ASP A 64 11.98 -9.79 9.57
N GLN A 65 10.71 -10.11 9.85
CA GLN A 65 10.21 -11.49 9.80
C GLN A 65 10.25 -12.07 8.38
N ALA A 66 9.96 -11.25 7.36
CA ALA A 66 10.07 -11.66 5.96
C ALA A 66 11.53 -11.94 5.57
N VAL A 67 12.44 -11.10 6.03
CA VAL A 67 13.90 -11.28 5.80
C VAL A 67 14.38 -12.57 6.47
N ASP A 68 14.03 -12.77 7.73
CA ASP A 68 14.42 -13.97 8.48
C ASP A 68 13.89 -15.25 7.81
N PHE A 69 12.64 -15.24 7.36
CA PHE A 69 12.05 -16.34 6.62
C PHE A 69 12.83 -16.65 5.34
N LEU A 70 13.18 -15.62 4.56
CA LEU A 70 13.95 -15.80 3.33
C LEU A 70 15.38 -16.28 3.61
N GLN A 71 16.04 -15.74 4.63
CA GLN A 71 17.38 -16.18 5.03
C GLN A 71 17.40 -17.67 5.40
N GLN A 72 16.43 -18.12 6.19
CA GLN A 72 16.30 -19.52 6.57
C GLN A 72 16.04 -20.43 5.36
N ARG A 73 15.19 -20.00 4.44
CA ARG A 73 14.85 -20.77 3.23
C ARG A 73 16.00 -20.86 2.25
N LEU A 74 16.77 -19.78 2.09
CA LEU A 74 17.83 -19.68 1.09
C LEU A 74 19.21 -20.07 1.65
N GLY A 75 19.36 -20.16 2.97
CA GLY A 75 20.64 -20.42 3.62
C GLY A 75 21.67 -19.30 3.43
N VAL A 76 21.22 -18.06 3.24
CA VAL A 76 22.06 -16.89 3.00
C VAL A 76 21.71 -15.76 3.97
N THR A 77 22.65 -14.85 4.17
CA THR A 77 22.41 -13.60 4.91
C THR A 77 21.96 -12.52 3.93
N LEU A 78 20.84 -11.88 4.23
CA LEU A 78 20.27 -10.78 3.44
C LEU A 78 20.41 -9.48 4.21
N ASP A 79 20.86 -8.43 3.53
CA ASP A 79 20.86 -7.07 4.04
C ASP A 79 19.90 -6.23 3.20
N LEU A 80 18.78 -5.81 3.82
CA LEU A 80 17.85 -4.87 3.24
C LEU A 80 18.24 -3.45 3.64
N GLY A 81 19.02 -2.78 2.79
CA GLY A 81 19.28 -1.35 2.96
C GLY A 81 17.97 -0.55 2.97
N ARG A 82 17.94 0.53 3.75
CA ARG A 82 16.82 1.47 3.76
C ARG A 82 16.91 2.39 2.56
N ARG A 83 16.02 2.21 1.58
CA ARG A 83 15.93 3.06 0.39
C ARG A 83 14.50 3.57 0.24
N ASN A 84 14.34 4.73 -0.38
CA ASN A 84 13.04 5.34 -0.66
C ASN A 84 12.17 5.53 0.59
N ILE A 85 12.76 5.97 1.69
CA ILE A 85 12.01 6.30 2.91
C ILE A 85 11.10 7.49 2.61
N SER A 86 9.79 7.27 2.73
CA SER A 86 8.83 8.35 2.56
C SER A 86 8.89 9.33 3.73
N PRO A 87 8.77 10.65 3.46
CA PRO A 87 8.61 11.62 4.54
C PRO A 87 7.39 11.28 5.39
N GLN A 88 7.49 11.54 6.68
CA GLN A 88 6.31 11.45 7.55
C GLN A 88 5.30 12.52 7.17
N ALA A 89 4.03 12.14 7.13
CA ALA A 89 2.92 13.03 6.81
C ALA A 89 1.73 12.72 7.73
N ASP A 90 0.84 13.71 7.89
CA ASP A 90 -0.42 13.50 8.56
C ASP A 90 -1.33 12.60 7.69
N LEU A 91 -1.69 11.44 8.21
CA LEU A 91 -2.56 10.46 7.58
C LEU A 91 -3.96 10.44 8.20
N SER A 92 -4.32 11.46 8.98
CA SER A 92 -5.66 11.58 9.56
C SER A 92 -6.71 11.78 8.46
N LEU A 93 -7.87 11.17 8.66
CA LEU A 93 -9.01 11.26 7.75
C LEU A 93 -10.25 11.79 8.48
N PRO A 94 -11.12 12.56 7.79
CA PRO A 94 -12.44 12.84 8.31
C PRO A 94 -13.20 11.53 8.61
N PRO A 95 -13.98 11.45 9.70
CA PRO A 95 -14.64 10.20 10.11
C PRO A 95 -15.50 9.53 9.03
N ALA A 96 -16.21 10.33 8.24
CA ALA A 96 -17.02 9.81 7.13
C ALA A 96 -16.18 9.17 6.03
N LEU A 97 -15.02 9.75 5.70
CA LEU A 97 -14.10 9.22 4.71
C LEU A 97 -13.39 7.96 5.23
N GLU A 98 -13.01 7.94 6.49
CA GLU A 98 -12.44 6.76 7.13
C GLU A 98 -13.42 5.59 7.11
N ALA A 99 -14.68 5.81 7.46
CA ALA A 99 -15.72 4.78 7.40
C ALA A 99 -15.95 4.28 5.98
N ARG A 100 -15.92 5.17 4.98
CA ARG A 100 -16.01 4.81 3.58
C ARG A 100 -14.82 3.95 3.15
N LEU A 101 -13.60 4.35 3.52
CA LEU A 101 -12.37 3.60 3.23
C LEU A 101 -12.46 2.18 3.81
N GLN A 102 -12.87 2.03 5.06
CA GLN A 102 -13.00 0.73 5.70
C GLN A 102 -14.01 -0.19 4.99
N ARG A 103 -15.12 0.36 4.50
CA ARG A 103 -16.11 -0.42 3.73
C ARG A 103 -15.59 -0.83 2.36
N GLU A 104 -15.07 0.13 1.60
CA GLU A 104 -14.71 -0.09 0.19
C GLU A 104 -13.35 -0.78 0.03
N ALA A 105 -12.48 -0.74 1.03
CA ALA A 105 -11.21 -1.45 1.07
C ALA A 105 -11.22 -2.62 2.08
N ALA A 106 -12.37 -3.15 2.42
CA ALA A 106 -12.49 -4.22 3.42
C ALA A 106 -11.58 -5.42 3.12
N ALA A 107 -11.43 -5.81 1.84
CA ALA A 107 -10.54 -6.91 1.44
C ALA A 107 -9.07 -6.64 1.77
N ASP A 108 -8.62 -5.39 1.67
CA ASP A 108 -7.25 -5.00 2.03
C ASP A 108 -7.05 -5.00 3.55
N PHE A 109 -8.02 -4.54 4.32
CA PHE A 109 -7.99 -4.62 5.78
C PHE A 109 -8.01 -6.08 6.28
N ASP A 110 -8.83 -6.93 5.68
CA ASP A 110 -8.87 -8.36 6.00
C ASP A 110 -7.53 -9.04 5.67
N LEU A 111 -6.94 -8.70 4.54
CA LEU A 111 -5.62 -9.20 4.15
C LEU A 111 -4.57 -8.81 5.19
N TRP A 112 -4.54 -7.54 5.59
CA TRP A 112 -3.62 -7.05 6.61
C TRP A 112 -3.83 -7.74 7.97
N ALA A 113 -5.08 -7.95 8.37
CA ALA A 113 -5.40 -8.65 9.62
C ALA A 113 -4.92 -10.12 9.63
N ARG A 114 -4.92 -10.77 8.46
CA ARG A 114 -4.44 -12.16 8.30
C ARG A 114 -2.93 -12.27 8.15
N SER A 115 -2.27 -11.23 7.63
CA SER A 115 -0.82 -11.23 7.46
C SER A 115 -0.10 -11.18 8.81
N GLY A 116 1.09 -11.75 8.88
CA GLY A 116 1.89 -11.80 10.10
C GLY A 116 1.45 -12.85 11.12
N ARG A 117 0.63 -13.81 10.70
CA ARG A 117 0.20 -14.94 11.53
C ARG A 117 0.93 -16.24 11.16
#